data_b3f8f4724e23887d29b403a4a44a5fd5
#
_entry.id   b3f8f4724e23887d29b403a4a44a5fd5
#
_cell.length_a   1.000
_cell.length_b   1.000
_cell.length_c   1.000
_cell.angle_alpha   90.00
_cell.angle_beta   90.00
_cell.angle_gamma   90.00
#
_symmetry.space_group_name_H-M   'P 1'
#
loop_
_entity.id
_entity.type
_entity.pdbx_description
1 polymer ?
#
loop_
_entity_poly.entity_id
_entity_poly.type
_entity_poly.pdbx_seq_one_letter_code
_entity_poly.pdbx_strand_id
1 'polypeptide(L)'
;MEKIKVIFKRKLYEKMLQWKNNDNGRTAILVEGARRVGKSTLVEEFARREYASYILIDFSKASKEVMGLFEDISDLDYLFLRLQLLFNVKLHERKSVIIFDEVQKQPLARQAVKHLVADGRYDYIETGSLISIRKNVKDIIIPSEERKFYLHPLDYEEFRWALGDTATVPLMRSVFERKTPVGDAVNRKLLRDFRLYMLVGGMPQAVSAYLETNNLAEVDIVKRDIITLYEDDFRKIDGSGRMSMLYDAVPSELNKKASRYQVSSVIGGGVSKATIEQLTAEMKDSMTVNVAYHANDPGVGMSLNRDINRYKIYAADTGLFVTLAFKDKDFMENVIYQKLLSDKLDANLGFVYENVIAQTLVANGKSLFYYTFPTEKGNHLYEIDFLLPQGNKVCPIEVKSSAYKRHVSLDVFCSKYSSRVGSRYVLYTKDLHKEGNVLYLPVYMAQFL
;
A
#
# COMPACT_ATOMS: atom_id res chain seq x y z
N MET A 1 -16.97 4.62 28.79
CA MET A 1 -15.72 5.31 28.45
C MET A 1 -15.54 5.26 26.95
N GLU A 2 -15.64 6.38 26.24
CA GLU A 2 -15.24 6.42 24.83
C GLU A 2 -13.78 6.00 24.73
N LYS A 3 -13.49 4.94 23.95
CA LYS A 3 -12.11 4.58 23.63
C LYS A 3 -11.47 5.77 22.93
N ILE A 4 -10.45 6.35 23.51
CA ILE A 4 -9.67 7.42 22.88
C ILE A 4 -9.15 6.83 21.57
N LYS A 5 -9.65 7.35 20.42
CA LYS A 5 -9.24 6.91 19.09
C LYS A 5 -7.79 7.36 18.88
N VAL A 6 -6.87 6.41 18.83
CA VAL A 6 -5.45 6.73 18.56
C VAL A 6 -5.33 7.23 17.13
N ILE A 7 -4.82 8.44 16.96
CA ILE A 7 -4.59 9.06 15.65
C ILE A 7 -3.10 8.97 15.35
N PHE A 8 -2.76 8.19 14.34
CA PHE A 8 -1.38 8.01 13.92
C PHE A 8 -0.91 9.14 13.00
N LYS A 9 0.33 9.57 13.18
CA LYS A 9 1.01 10.46 12.25
C LYS A 9 1.22 9.73 10.92
N ARG A 10 0.82 10.37 9.80
CA ARG A 10 0.91 9.80 8.46
C ARG A 10 1.69 10.73 7.53
N LYS A 11 2.55 10.17 6.68
CA LYS A 11 3.32 10.93 5.67
C LYS A 11 2.41 11.67 4.69
N LEU A 12 1.24 11.11 4.41
CA LEU A 12 0.27 11.73 3.53
C LEU A 12 -0.23 13.09 4.07
N TYR A 13 -0.25 13.28 5.39
CA TYR A 13 -0.62 14.57 6.01
C TYR A 13 0.18 15.74 5.46
N GLU A 14 1.48 15.60 5.34
CA GLU A 14 2.38 16.64 4.82
C GLU A 14 2.10 16.94 3.34
N LYS A 15 1.75 15.93 2.53
CA LYS A 15 1.33 16.13 1.14
C LYS A 15 0.01 16.87 1.03
N MET A 16 -0.94 16.59 1.93
CA MET A 16 -2.21 17.32 2.02
C MET A 16 -1.98 18.77 2.44
N LEU A 17 -1.06 19.02 3.37
CA LEU A 17 -0.70 20.37 3.80
C LEU A 17 -0.04 21.17 2.65
N GLN A 18 0.85 20.54 1.89
CA GLN A 18 1.42 21.14 0.68
C GLN A 18 0.36 21.45 -0.37
N TRP A 19 -0.60 20.55 -0.58
CA TRP A 19 -1.74 20.80 -1.48
C TRP A 19 -2.53 22.02 -0.99
N LYS A 20 -2.97 22.06 0.26
CA LYS A 20 -3.73 23.17 0.82
C LYS A 20 -3.02 24.52 0.60
N ASN A 21 -1.71 24.58 0.88
CA ASN A 21 -0.93 25.82 0.81
C ASN A 21 -0.62 26.28 -0.63
N ASN A 22 -0.42 25.33 -1.55
CA ASN A 22 0.06 25.64 -2.89
C ASN A 22 -1.06 25.68 -3.94
N ASP A 23 -2.14 24.94 -3.73
CA ASP A 23 -3.19 24.77 -4.73
C ASP A 23 -4.22 25.90 -4.70
N ASN A 24 -4.41 26.51 -3.55
CA ASN A 24 -5.33 27.63 -3.33
C ASN A 24 -6.76 27.33 -3.82
N GLY A 25 -7.27 26.11 -3.58
CA GLY A 25 -8.62 25.66 -3.92
C GLY A 25 -8.88 25.40 -5.39
N ARG A 26 -7.84 25.33 -6.23
CA ARG A 26 -8.01 25.02 -7.67
C ARG A 26 -8.37 23.57 -7.95
N THR A 27 -8.10 22.66 -7.01
CA THR A 27 -8.48 21.26 -7.11
C THR A 27 -9.00 20.74 -5.77
N ALA A 28 -9.88 19.74 -5.82
CA ALA A 28 -10.16 18.86 -4.70
C ALA A 28 -9.10 17.77 -4.57
N ILE A 29 -9.07 17.07 -3.44
CA ILE A 29 -8.30 15.83 -3.31
C ILE A 29 -9.21 14.63 -3.08
N LEU A 30 -8.90 13.53 -3.77
CA LEU A 30 -9.48 12.21 -3.49
C LEU A 30 -8.43 11.34 -2.81
N VAL A 31 -8.70 10.96 -1.56
CA VAL A 31 -7.86 10.03 -0.79
C VAL A 31 -8.35 8.61 -1.01
N GLU A 32 -7.63 7.87 -1.84
CA GLU A 32 -7.88 6.46 -2.16
C GLU A 32 -7.04 5.55 -1.26
N GLY A 33 -7.54 4.36 -0.95
CA GLY A 33 -6.80 3.36 -0.15
C GLY A 33 -7.69 2.18 0.21
N ALA A 34 -7.07 1.08 0.64
CA ALA A 34 -7.77 -0.10 1.11
C ALA A 34 -8.74 0.24 2.25
N ARG A 35 -9.74 -0.61 2.44
CA ARG A 35 -10.63 -0.49 3.58
C ARG A 35 -9.82 -0.62 4.89
N ARG A 36 -10.21 0.14 5.94
CA ARG A 36 -9.56 0.15 7.27
C ARG A 36 -8.13 0.73 7.31
N VAL A 37 -7.63 1.34 6.23
CA VAL A 37 -6.28 1.95 6.21
C VAL A 37 -6.21 3.31 6.91
N GLY A 38 -7.36 3.87 7.33
CA GLY A 38 -7.45 5.11 8.12
C GLY A 38 -7.76 6.39 7.34
N LYS A 39 -8.36 6.30 6.13
CA LYS A 39 -8.71 7.46 5.29
C LYS A 39 -9.54 8.51 6.02
N SER A 40 -10.75 8.12 6.49
CA SER A 40 -11.67 9.04 7.19
C SER A 40 -11.05 9.68 8.42
N THR A 41 -10.26 8.90 9.18
CA THR A 41 -9.55 9.42 10.37
C THR A 41 -8.51 10.47 10.00
N LEU A 42 -7.74 10.23 8.92
CA LEU A 42 -6.70 11.16 8.46
C LEU A 42 -7.31 12.47 7.96
N VAL A 43 -8.35 12.40 7.11
CA VAL A 43 -8.94 13.61 6.52
C VAL A 43 -9.71 14.44 7.55
N GLU A 44 -10.39 13.81 8.51
CA GLU A 44 -11.05 14.48 9.62
C GLU A 44 -10.04 15.18 10.54
N GLU A 45 -8.94 14.49 10.90
CA GLU A 45 -7.88 15.09 11.71
C GLU A 45 -7.20 16.25 11.00
N PHE A 46 -6.97 16.13 9.69
CA PHE A 46 -6.43 17.21 8.87
C PHE A 46 -7.37 18.41 8.84
N ALA A 47 -8.67 18.19 8.63
CA ALA A 47 -9.66 19.26 8.63
C ALA A 47 -9.74 19.96 9.99
N ARG A 48 -9.75 19.20 11.07
CA ARG A 48 -9.84 19.74 12.43
C ARG A 48 -8.63 20.61 12.81
N ARG A 49 -7.44 20.30 12.29
CA ARG A 49 -6.21 21.03 12.61
C ARG A 49 -5.94 22.21 11.69
N GLU A 50 -6.28 22.06 10.42
CA GLU A 50 -5.83 22.97 9.38
C GLU A 50 -6.90 23.97 8.92
N TYR A 51 -8.16 23.82 9.33
CA TYR A 51 -9.26 24.69 8.93
C TYR A 51 -9.98 25.30 10.13
N ALA A 52 -10.58 26.46 9.91
CA ALA A 52 -11.38 27.15 10.93
C ALA A 52 -12.69 26.41 11.27
N SER A 53 -13.27 25.75 10.25
CA SER A 53 -14.42 24.87 10.39
C SER A 53 -14.44 23.84 9.27
N TYR A 54 -15.17 22.73 9.47
CA TYR A 54 -15.36 21.72 8.44
C TYR A 54 -16.73 21.07 8.53
N ILE A 55 -17.23 20.55 7.43
CA ILE A 55 -18.39 19.65 7.37
C ILE A 55 -17.87 18.30 6.86
N LEU A 56 -18.17 17.23 7.62
CA LEU A 56 -17.90 15.86 7.19
C LEU A 56 -19.23 15.17 6.90
N ILE A 57 -19.41 14.78 5.64
CA ILE A 57 -20.57 14.05 5.15
C ILE A 57 -20.15 12.60 4.91
N ASP A 58 -20.50 11.72 5.86
CA ASP A 58 -20.33 10.28 5.70
C ASP A 58 -21.52 9.70 4.92
N PHE A 59 -21.35 9.47 3.62
CA PHE A 59 -22.41 8.94 2.77
C PHE A 59 -22.81 7.49 3.08
N SER A 60 -22.09 6.79 3.93
CA SER A 60 -22.50 5.45 4.37
C SER A 60 -23.69 5.46 5.32
N LYS A 61 -23.94 6.60 6.00
CA LYS A 61 -25.00 6.80 6.99
C LYS A 61 -25.77 8.11 6.83
N ALA A 62 -25.51 8.85 5.75
CA ALA A 62 -26.19 10.12 5.49
C ALA A 62 -27.71 9.94 5.34
N SER A 63 -28.48 10.91 5.85
CA SER A 63 -29.93 10.92 5.69
C SER A 63 -30.35 11.12 4.22
N LYS A 64 -31.58 10.73 3.87
CA LYS A 64 -32.12 10.99 2.54
C LYS A 64 -32.11 12.48 2.18
N GLU A 65 -32.32 13.34 3.16
CA GLU A 65 -32.28 14.79 2.98
C GLU A 65 -30.89 15.26 2.56
N VAL A 66 -29.83 14.79 3.23
CA VAL A 66 -28.43 15.11 2.85
C VAL A 66 -28.07 14.52 1.49
N MET A 67 -28.52 13.30 1.20
CA MET A 67 -28.30 12.67 -0.12
C MET A 67 -28.96 13.47 -1.24
N GLY A 68 -30.21 13.95 -1.03
CA GLY A 68 -30.97 14.73 -2.02
C GLY A 68 -30.42 16.13 -2.30
N LEU A 69 -29.53 16.66 -1.45
CA LEU A 69 -28.91 17.97 -1.70
C LEU A 69 -28.11 18.03 -3.01
N PHE A 70 -27.59 16.90 -3.46
CA PHE A 70 -26.74 16.81 -4.64
C PHE A 70 -27.49 16.46 -5.93
N GLU A 71 -28.83 16.32 -5.88
CA GLU A 71 -29.68 16.09 -7.06
C GLU A 71 -29.86 17.37 -7.88
N ASP A 72 -29.87 18.53 -7.21
CA ASP A 72 -29.91 19.85 -7.85
C ASP A 72 -28.87 20.77 -7.21
N ILE A 73 -27.85 21.12 -7.98
CA ILE A 73 -26.75 22.00 -7.58
C ILE A 73 -26.77 23.31 -8.38
N SER A 74 -27.92 23.67 -9.02
CA SER A 74 -28.06 24.91 -9.79
C SER A 74 -27.90 26.17 -8.95
N ASP A 75 -28.24 26.09 -7.64
CA ASP A 75 -28.06 27.16 -6.65
C ASP A 75 -27.11 26.72 -5.56
N LEU A 76 -25.82 27.07 -5.68
CA LEU A 76 -24.79 26.72 -4.68
C LEU A 76 -24.96 27.51 -3.38
N ASP A 77 -25.53 28.70 -3.38
CA ASP A 77 -25.79 29.50 -2.17
C ASP A 77 -26.80 28.76 -1.31
N TYR A 78 -27.85 28.26 -1.91
CA TYR A 78 -28.87 27.46 -1.24
C TYR A 78 -28.30 26.11 -0.74
N LEU A 79 -27.49 25.45 -1.56
CA LEU A 79 -26.80 24.21 -1.14
C LEU A 79 -25.97 24.44 0.14
N PHE A 80 -25.10 25.46 0.14
CA PHE A 80 -24.23 25.72 1.28
C PHE A 80 -25.01 26.21 2.51
N LEU A 81 -26.09 26.97 2.31
CA LEU A 81 -26.98 27.36 3.42
C LEU A 81 -27.59 26.13 4.10
N ARG A 82 -28.12 25.19 3.31
CA ARG A 82 -28.71 23.94 3.85
C ARG A 82 -27.67 23.07 4.55
N LEU A 83 -26.48 22.92 3.98
CA LEU A 83 -25.38 22.17 4.61
C LEU A 83 -25.03 22.78 5.98
N GLN A 84 -24.87 24.09 6.07
CA GLN A 84 -24.57 24.79 7.32
C GLN A 84 -25.67 24.56 8.37
N LEU A 85 -26.94 24.61 7.98
CA LEU A 85 -28.08 24.41 8.87
C LEU A 85 -28.16 22.94 9.33
N LEU A 86 -28.00 21.96 8.43
CA LEU A 86 -28.10 20.53 8.74
C LEU A 86 -26.97 20.03 9.63
N PHE A 87 -25.77 20.56 9.45
CA PHE A 87 -24.60 20.17 10.24
C PHE A 87 -24.32 21.12 11.41
N ASN A 88 -25.09 22.20 11.55
CA ASN A 88 -24.89 23.25 12.55
C ASN A 88 -23.45 23.79 12.58
N VAL A 89 -22.88 24.04 11.41
CA VAL A 89 -21.51 24.51 11.21
C VAL A 89 -21.52 25.76 10.33
N LYS A 90 -20.88 26.84 10.79
CA LYS A 90 -20.64 28.03 9.96
C LYS A 90 -19.41 27.80 9.10
N LEU A 91 -19.57 27.92 7.79
CA LEU A 91 -18.47 27.88 6.82
C LEU A 91 -17.88 29.29 6.60
N HIS A 92 -16.57 29.36 6.44
CA HIS A 92 -15.80 30.57 6.20
C HIS A 92 -15.06 30.43 4.86
N GLU A 93 -15.23 31.41 3.98
CA GLU A 93 -14.58 31.42 2.66
C GLU A 93 -13.07 31.27 2.79
N ARG A 94 -12.50 30.34 2.00
CA ARG A 94 -11.10 29.95 1.96
C ARG A 94 -10.48 29.47 3.31
N LYS A 95 -11.32 29.26 4.34
CA LYS A 95 -10.89 28.79 5.67
C LYS A 95 -11.66 27.56 6.14
N SER A 96 -12.56 27.04 5.34
CA SER A 96 -13.33 25.84 5.64
C SER A 96 -13.15 24.77 4.57
N VAL A 97 -13.36 23.51 4.96
CA VAL A 97 -13.31 22.35 4.07
C VAL A 97 -14.58 21.51 4.21
N ILE A 98 -15.07 20.99 3.09
CA ILE A 98 -16.17 20.02 3.05
C ILE A 98 -15.59 18.66 2.67
N ILE A 99 -15.84 17.65 3.50
CA ILE A 99 -15.34 16.28 3.34
C ILE A 99 -16.51 15.40 2.88
N PHE A 100 -16.31 14.70 1.77
CA PHE A 100 -17.18 13.67 1.23
C PHE A 100 -16.59 12.30 1.54
N ASP A 101 -16.99 11.71 2.68
CA ASP A 101 -16.49 10.39 3.11
C ASP A 101 -17.34 9.28 2.46
N GLU A 102 -16.68 8.21 1.97
CA GLU A 102 -17.29 7.12 1.20
C GLU A 102 -18.06 7.63 -0.03
N VAL A 103 -17.45 8.54 -0.81
CA VAL A 103 -18.06 9.28 -1.93
C VAL A 103 -18.69 8.38 -3.00
N GLN A 104 -18.26 7.13 -3.14
CA GLN A 104 -18.86 6.15 -4.05
C GLN A 104 -20.33 5.81 -3.70
N LYS A 105 -20.80 6.15 -2.51
CA LYS A 105 -22.20 5.97 -2.10
C LYS A 105 -23.13 7.06 -2.64
N GLN A 106 -22.56 8.23 -3.04
CA GLN A 106 -23.29 9.36 -3.61
C GLN A 106 -22.55 9.88 -4.86
N PRO A 107 -22.73 9.22 -6.02
CA PRO A 107 -22.04 9.62 -7.26
C PRO A 107 -22.31 11.06 -7.70
N LEU A 108 -23.52 11.60 -7.44
CA LEU A 108 -23.88 12.98 -7.77
C LEU A 108 -23.07 14.00 -6.96
N ALA A 109 -22.78 13.72 -5.69
CA ALA A 109 -21.89 14.57 -4.89
C ALA A 109 -20.49 14.64 -5.51
N ARG A 110 -19.95 13.49 -5.98
CA ARG A 110 -18.68 13.47 -6.68
C ARG A 110 -18.72 14.24 -8.00
N GLN A 111 -19.79 14.10 -8.80
CA GLN A 111 -19.96 14.88 -10.01
C GLN A 111 -20.02 16.39 -9.73
N ALA A 112 -20.63 16.79 -8.60
CA ALA A 112 -20.75 18.17 -8.17
C ALA A 112 -19.38 18.82 -7.88
N VAL A 113 -18.34 18.06 -7.53
CA VAL A 113 -17.01 18.57 -7.14
C VAL A 113 -16.44 19.52 -8.18
N LYS A 114 -16.64 19.28 -9.49
CA LYS A 114 -16.23 20.20 -10.55
C LYS A 114 -16.80 21.60 -10.37
N HIS A 115 -18.10 21.70 -10.10
CA HIS A 115 -18.80 22.97 -9.91
C HIS A 115 -18.44 23.62 -8.58
N LEU A 116 -18.29 22.80 -7.53
CA LEU A 116 -17.91 23.25 -6.20
C LEU A 116 -16.49 23.84 -6.17
N VAL A 117 -15.55 23.21 -6.87
CA VAL A 117 -14.17 23.72 -7.02
C VAL A 117 -14.17 25.01 -7.85
N ALA A 118 -14.96 25.09 -8.94
CA ALA A 118 -15.06 26.28 -9.76
C ALA A 118 -15.65 27.49 -9.01
N ASP A 119 -16.56 27.26 -8.05
CA ASP A 119 -17.09 28.29 -7.15
C ASP A 119 -16.00 28.88 -6.23
N GLY A 120 -15.05 28.07 -5.77
CA GLY A 120 -13.82 28.52 -5.11
C GLY A 120 -13.96 28.96 -3.65
N ARG A 121 -15.13 28.94 -3.04
CA ARG A 121 -15.35 29.38 -1.64
C ARG A 121 -14.71 28.46 -0.60
N TYR A 122 -14.71 27.14 -0.85
CA TYR A 122 -14.26 26.15 0.12
C TYR A 122 -13.28 25.18 -0.53
N ASP A 123 -12.53 24.45 0.31
CA ASP A 123 -11.75 23.31 -0.14
C ASP A 123 -12.58 22.03 -0.02
N TYR A 124 -12.27 21.02 -0.84
CA TYR A 124 -13.00 19.75 -0.88
C TYR A 124 -12.04 18.57 -0.77
N ILE A 125 -12.42 17.62 0.10
CA ILE A 125 -11.69 16.37 0.31
C ILE A 125 -12.69 15.23 0.13
N GLU A 126 -12.34 14.29 -0.75
CA GLU A 126 -13.11 13.07 -0.97
C GLU A 126 -12.35 11.87 -0.40
N THR A 127 -13.06 10.88 0.14
CA THR A 127 -12.47 9.58 0.44
C THR A 127 -13.29 8.46 -0.18
N GLY A 128 -12.63 7.36 -0.51
CA GLY A 128 -13.32 6.18 -1.00
C GLY A 128 -12.36 5.02 -1.28
N SER A 129 -12.92 3.83 -1.46
CA SER A 129 -12.16 2.71 -1.99
C SER A 129 -12.23 2.73 -3.52
N LEU A 130 -11.08 2.64 -4.19
CA LEU A 130 -10.97 2.78 -5.64
C LEU A 130 -11.89 1.82 -6.41
N ILE A 131 -11.99 0.58 -5.95
CA ILE A 131 -12.81 -0.45 -6.57
C ILE A 131 -14.31 -0.12 -6.52
N SER A 132 -14.78 0.41 -5.39
CA SER A 132 -16.18 0.84 -5.24
C SER A 132 -16.45 2.11 -6.04
N ILE A 133 -15.48 3.02 -6.09
CA ILE A 133 -15.56 4.23 -6.90
C ILE A 133 -15.76 3.87 -8.38
N ARG A 134 -14.91 3.00 -8.95
CA ARG A 134 -15.00 2.63 -10.39
C ARG A 134 -16.30 1.93 -10.76
N LYS A 135 -16.88 1.12 -9.88
CA LYS A 135 -18.16 0.45 -10.14
C LYS A 135 -19.35 1.40 -10.15
N ASN A 136 -19.32 2.41 -9.27
CA ASN A 136 -20.47 3.30 -9.05
C ASN A 136 -20.42 4.59 -9.89
N VAL A 137 -19.35 4.81 -10.68
CA VAL A 137 -19.19 6.05 -11.48
C VAL A 137 -19.44 5.85 -12.98
N LYS A 138 -20.06 4.74 -13.39
CA LYS A 138 -20.30 4.46 -14.82
C LYS A 138 -21.14 5.53 -15.51
N ASP A 139 -22.00 6.20 -14.76
CA ASP A 139 -23.02 7.12 -15.27
C ASP A 139 -22.76 8.58 -14.87
N ILE A 140 -21.58 8.93 -14.35
CA ILE A 140 -21.22 10.30 -13.99
C ILE A 140 -19.96 10.79 -14.71
N ILE A 141 -19.86 12.11 -14.86
CA ILE A 141 -18.64 12.77 -15.33
C ILE A 141 -17.66 12.83 -14.17
N ILE A 142 -16.49 12.19 -14.32
CA ILE A 142 -15.40 12.25 -13.32
C ILE A 142 -14.82 13.66 -13.34
N PRO A 143 -14.70 14.33 -12.17
CA PRO A 143 -14.11 15.67 -12.10
C PRO A 143 -12.66 15.67 -12.62
N SER A 144 -12.33 16.64 -13.47
CA SER A 144 -10.94 16.90 -13.91
C SER A 144 -10.15 17.69 -12.85
N GLU A 145 -10.85 18.36 -11.96
CA GLU A 145 -10.35 19.19 -10.87
C GLU A 145 -10.02 18.39 -9.61
N GLU A 146 -9.78 17.09 -9.74
CA GLU A 146 -9.49 16.16 -8.64
C GLU A 146 -8.02 15.69 -8.68
N ARG A 147 -7.31 15.80 -7.56
CA ARG A 147 -5.97 15.18 -7.36
C ARG A 147 -6.10 13.93 -6.53
N LYS A 148 -5.52 12.84 -6.99
CA LYS A 148 -5.54 11.55 -6.30
C LYS A 148 -4.37 11.41 -5.38
N PHE A 149 -4.66 11.09 -4.12
CA PHE A 149 -3.70 10.75 -3.10
C PHE A 149 -3.96 9.32 -2.61
N TYR A 150 -2.90 8.53 -2.49
CA TYR A 150 -2.98 7.13 -2.08
C TYR A 150 -2.53 6.97 -0.63
N LEU A 151 -3.40 6.39 0.19
CA LEU A 151 -3.10 6.03 1.57
C LEU A 151 -2.89 4.52 1.67
N HIS A 152 -1.64 4.13 1.90
CA HIS A 152 -1.23 2.74 2.15
C HIS A 152 -1.35 2.39 3.64
N PRO A 153 -1.26 1.10 4.05
CA PRO A 153 -0.97 0.75 5.44
C PRO A 153 0.25 1.52 5.96
N LEU A 154 0.38 1.71 7.28
CA LEU A 154 1.56 2.38 7.85
C LEU A 154 2.83 1.71 7.30
N ASP A 155 3.73 2.51 6.76
CA ASP A 155 5.06 2.03 6.43
C ASP A 155 5.93 1.87 7.70
N TYR A 156 7.17 1.36 7.53
CA TYR A 156 8.02 1.11 8.69
C TYR A 156 8.33 2.38 9.48
N GLU A 157 8.51 3.53 8.83
CA GLU A 157 8.76 4.80 9.52
C GLU A 157 7.52 5.29 10.28
N GLU A 158 6.33 5.22 9.67
CA GLU A 158 5.06 5.56 10.33
C GLU A 158 4.76 4.63 11.52
N PHE A 159 5.11 3.34 11.39
CA PHE A 159 5.04 2.37 12.48
C PHE A 159 6.01 2.74 13.63
N ARG A 160 7.23 3.17 13.33
CA ARG A 160 8.17 3.68 14.36
C ARG A 160 7.61 4.92 15.05
N TRP A 161 7.01 5.83 14.31
CA TRP A 161 6.34 7.00 14.91
C TRP A 161 5.21 6.59 15.84
N ALA A 162 4.43 5.60 15.49
CA ALA A 162 3.38 5.05 16.35
C ALA A 162 3.92 4.48 17.66
N LEU A 163 5.13 3.91 17.65
CA LEU A 163 5.86 3.45 18.85
C LEU A 163 6.58 4.60 19.61
N GLY A 164 6.41 5.85 19.20
CA GLY A 164 7.06 7.02 19.82
C GLY A 164 8.50 7.26 19.35
N ASP A 165 8.99 6.54 18.34
CA ASP A 165 10.34 6.68 17.81
C ASP A 165 10.37 7.49 16.52
N THR A 166 10.85 8.70 16.60
CA THR A 166 11.02 9.62 15.46
C THR A 166 12.50 9.76 15.03
N ALA A 167 13.43 9.17 15.76
CA ALA A 167 14.87 9.36 15.56
C ALA A 167 15.53 8.25 14.71
N THR A 168 15.10 7.00 14.88
CA THR A 168 15.79 5.84 14.28
C THR A 168 15.84 5.93 12.75
N VAL A 169 14.74 6.25 12.06
CA VAL A 169 14.71 6.25 10.59
C VAL A 169 15.55 7.38 10.00
N PRO A 170 15.52 8.64 10.48
CA PRO A 170 16.46 9.67 10.04
C PRO A 170 17.94 9.29 10.23
N LEU A 171 18.29 8.66 11.35
CA LEU A 171 19.66 8.18 11.59
C LEU A 171 20.05 7.06 10.61
N MET A 172 19.16 6.10 10.37
CA MET A 172 19.39 5.07 9.35
C MET A 172 19.57 5.65 7.95
N ARG A 173 18.84 6.71 7.59
CA ARG A 173 19.01 7.42 6.31
C ARG A 173 20.41 7.98 6.19
N SER A 174 20.94 8.63 7.22
CA SER A 174 22.32 9.13 7.22
C SER A 174 23.36 8.02 7.04
N VAL A 175 23.14 6.86 7.65
CA VAL A 175 23.99 5.68 7.49
C VAL A 175 23.92 5.14 6.04
N PHE A 176 22.73 5.06 5.48
CA PHE A 176 22.52 4.64 4.09
C PHE A 176 23.21 5.58 3.09
N GLU A 177 23.09 6.90 3.26
CA GLU A 177 23.72 7.91 2.42
C GLU A 177 25.24 7.86 2.47
N ARG A 178 25.80 7.65 3.67
CA ARG A 178 27.24 7.47 3.88
C ARG A 178 27.76 6.10 3.48
N LYS A 179 26.87 5.12 3.24
CA LYS A 179 27.21 3.71 2.93
C LYS A 179 28.12 3.09 3.99
N THR A 180 27.89 3.37 5.25
CA THR A 180 28.68 2.90 6.38
C THR A 180 27.90 1.85 7.18
N PRO A 181 28.51 0.76 7.68
CA PRO A 181 27.85 -0.22 8.53
C PRO A 181 27.48 0.40 9.89
N VAL A 182 26.43 -0.16 10.52
CA VAL A 182 26.02 0.25 11.88
C VAL A 182 26.63 -0.62 12.98
N GLY A 183 27.22 -1.74 12.61
CA GLY A 183 27.74 -2.77 13.51
C GLY A 183 26.68 -3.82 13.88
N ASP A 184 27.15 -5.06 14.12
CA ASP A 184 26.29 -6.24 14.31
C ASP A 184 25.26 -6.09 15.43
N ALA A 185 25.62 -5.46 16.54
CA ALA A 185 24.72 -5.29 17.68
C ALA A 185 23.53 -4.38 17.33
N VAL A 186 23.80 -3.25 16.67
CA VAL A 186 22.77 -2.29 16.21
C VAL A 186 21.95 -2.92 15.11
N ASN A 187 22.58 -3.58 14.12
CA ASN A 187 21.87 -4.26 13.04
C ASN A 187 20.90 -5.32 13.58
N ARG A 188 21.30 -6.16 14.57
CA ARG A 188 20.40 -7.13 15.18
C ARG A 188 19.20 -6.49 15.88
N LYS A 189 19.40 -5.35 16.56
CA LYS A 189 18.30 -4.58 17.17
C LYS A 189 17.33 -4.08 16.11
N LEU A 190 17.83 -3.42 15.07
CA LEU A 190 17.01 -2.86 13.98
C LEU A 190 16.25 -3.95 13.23
N LEU A 191 16.87 -5.11 12.99
CA LEU A 191 16.21 -6.26 12.37
C LEU A 191 15.10 -6.82 13.25
N ARG A 192 15.29 -6.91 14.56
CA ARG A 192 14.25 -7.35 15.49
C ARG A 192 13.05 -6.39 15.45
N ASP A 193 13.30 -5.08 15.47
CA ASP A 193 12.26 -4.08 15.38
C ASP A 193 11.53 -4.13 14.02
N PHE A 194 12.26 -4.39 12.93
CA PHE A 194 11.66 -4.55 11.61
C PHE A 194 10.83 -5.84 11.51
N ARG A 195 11.26 -6.92 12.11
CA ARG A 195 10.46 -8.17 12.20
C ARG A 195 9.19 -7.96 13.00
N LEU A 196 9.24 -7.17 14.08
CA LEU A 196 8.02 -6.80 14.79
C LEU A 196 7.03 -6.08 13.86
N TYR A 197 7.51 -5.13 13.04
CA TYR A 197 6.69 -4.50 12.02
C TYR A 197 6.11 -5.50 11.02
N MET A 198 6.90 -6.46 10.55
CA MET A 198 6.42 -7.52 9.64
C MET A 198 5.30 -8.36 10.27
N LEU A 199 5.32 -8.58 11.58
CA LEU A 199 4.31 -9.35 12.30
C LEU A 199 3.04 -8.54 12.60
N VAL A 200 3.19 -7.33 13.10
CA VAL A 200 2.05 -6.44 13.42
C VAL A 200 1.39 -5.93 12.13
N GLY A 201 2.21 -5.58 11.15
CA GLY A 201 1.76 -4.92 9.93
C GLY A 201 1.59 -3.42 10.10
N GLY A 202 1.05 -2.79 9.07
CA GLY A 202 0.77 -1.35 9.02
C GLY A 202 -0.72 -1.01 9.09
N MET A 203 -1.61 -1.99 9.33
CA MET A 203 -3.04 -1.69 9.48
C MET A 203 -3.27 -0.96 10.80
N PRO A 204 -3.88 0.27 10.81
CA PRO A 204 -4.02 1.08 12.02
C PRO A 204 -4.62 0.34 13.21
N GLN A 205 -5.63 -0.51 12.98
CA GLN A 205 -6.28 -1.27 14.04
C GLN A 205 -5.34 -2.33 14.64
N ALA A 206 -4.52 -2.99 13.82
CA ALA A 206 -3.52 -3.96 14.28
C ALA A 206 -2.42 -3.27 15.09
N VAL A 207 -1.97 -2.09 14.64
CA VAL A 207 -0.98 -1.27 15.36
C VAL A 207 -1.55 -0.79 16.69
N SER A 208 -2.83 -0.32 16.73
CA SER A 208 -3.50 0.07 17.99
C SER A 208 -3.59 -1.10 18.96
N ALA A 209 -4.01 -2.29 18.51
CA ALA A 209 -4.10 -3.47 19.34
C ALA A 209 -2.72 -3.84 19.94
N TYR A 210 -1.65 -3.72 19.16
CA TYR A 210 -0.30 -3.93 19.68
C TYR A 210 0.09 -2.91 20.75
N LEU A 211 -0.16 -1.63 20.52
CA LEU A 211 0.16 -0.56 21.48
C LEU A 211 -0.63 -0.68 22.78
N GLU A 212 -1.89 -1.10 22.72
CA GLU A 212 -2.75 -1.26 23.87
C GLU A 212 -2.41 -2.50 24.71
N THR A 213 -2.04 -3.61 24.05
CA THR A 213 -1.95 -4.91 24.73
C THR A 213 -0.52 -5.47 24.80
N ASN A 214 0.38 -5.01 23.93
CA ASN A 214 1.70 -5.62 23.67
C ASN A 214 1.61 -7.14 23.45
N ASN A 215 0.48 -7.62 22.89
CA ASN A 215 0.15 -9.03 22.70
C ASN A 215 -0.12 -9.31 21.21
N LEU A 216 0.73 -10.12 20.59
CA LEU A 216 0.61 -10.47 19.18
C LEU A 216 -0.60 -11.39 18.89
N ALA A 217 -1.14 -12.11 19.87
CA ALA A 217 -2.37 -12.87 19.69
C ALA A 217 -3.58 -11.95 19.49
N GLU A 218 -3.69 -10.86 20.25
CA GLU A 218 -4.73 -9.84 20.05
C GLU A 218 -4.59 -9.14 18.69
N VAL A 219 -3.36 -8.88 18.28
CA VAL A 219 -3.06 -8.34 16.94
C VAL A 219 -3.52 -9.30 15.84
N ASP A 220 -3.31 -10.62 16.02
CA ASP A 220 -3.71 -11.62 15.02
C ASP A 220 -5.24 -11.71 14.89
N ILE A 221 -5.99 -11.62 15.98
CA ILE A 221 -7.46 -11.55 15.97
C ILE A 221 -7.92 -10.36 15.11
N VAL A 222 -7.38 -9.17 15.36
CA VAL A 222 -7.72 -7.95 14.59
C VAL A 222 -7.38 -8.12 13.10
N LYS A 223 -6.25 -8.75 12.77
CA LYS A 223 -5.87 -8.99 11.37
C LYS A 223 -6.82 -9.97 10.68
N ARG A 224 -7.26 -11.03 11.37
CA ARG A 224 -8.26 -11.97 10.87
C ARG A 224 -9.60 -11.29 10.58
N ASP A 225 -10.03 -10.40 11.46
CA ASP A 225 -11.24 -9.59 11.24
C ASP A 225 -11.11 -8.69 9.99
N ILE A 226 -9.94 -8.08 9.77
CA ILE A 226 -9.68 -7.27 8.57
C ILE A 226 -9.70 -8.13 7.31
N ILE A 227 -9.10 -9.32 7.32
CA ILE A 227 -9.10 -10.25 6.20
C ILE A 227 -10.54 -10.67 5.87
N THR A 228 -11.34 -11.04 6.86
CA THR A 228 -12.76 -11.39 6.68
C THR A 228 -13.54 -10.24 6.02
N LEU A 229 -13.30 -8.99 6.44
CA LEU A 229 -13.92 -7.82 5.81
C LEU A 229 -13.49 -7.65 4.33
N TYR A 230 -12.26 -7.98 3.98
CA TYR A 230 -11.80 -7.95 2.59
C TYR A 230 -12.46 -9.05 1.77
N GLU A 231 -12.56 -10.26 2.30
CA GLU A 231 -13.27 -11.38 1.66
C GLU A 231 -14.74 -11.05 1.38
N ASP A 232 -15.42 -10.40 2.35
CA ASP A 232 -16.81 -9.97 2.18
C ASP A 232 -16.95 -8.88 1.10
N ASP A 233 -16.01 -7.96 1.03
CA ASP A 233 -16.02 -6.94 -0.02
C ASP A 233 -15.73 -7.57 -1.40
N PHE A 234 -14.82 -8.54 -1.48
CA PHE A 234 -14.55 -9.29 -2.71
C PHE A 234 -15.77 -10.07 -3.19
N ARG A 235 -16.53 -10.70 -2.28
CA ARG A 235 -17.77 -11.39 -2.64
C ARG A 235 -18.87 -10.46 -3.17
N LYS A 236 -18.93 -9.21 -2.69
CA LYS A 236 -19.83 -8.18 -3.25
C LYS A 236 -19.44 -7.77 -4.66
N ILE A 237 -18.16 -7.83 -5.00
CA ILE A 237 -17.60 -7.47 -6.29
C ILE A 237 -17.71 -8.63 -7.27
N ASP A 238 -17.29 -9.80 -6.84
CA ASP A 238 -17.32 -11.07 -7.56
C ASP A 238 -18.09 -12.11 -6.77
N GLY A 239 -19.38 -12.27 -7.10
CA GLY A 239 -20.28 -13.24 -6.48
C GLY A 239 -19.85 -14.69 -6.68
N SER A 240 -18.91 -14.98 -7.58
CA SER A 240 -18.35 -16.34 -7.77
C SER A 240 -17.34 -16.73 -6.69
N GLY A 241 -16.86 -15.76 -5.87
CA GLY A 241 -15.87 -15.97 -4.82
C GLY A 241 -14.43 -16.17 -5.31
N ARG A 242 -14.18 -16.10 -6.61
CA ARG A 242 -12.84 -16.29 -7.20
C ARG A 242 -11.86 -15.24 -6.73
N MET A 243 -12.32 -14.00 -6.54
CA MET A 243 -11.45 -12.91 -6.05
C MET A 243 -10.94 -13.19 -4.64
N SER A 244 -11.78 -13.72 -3.75
CA SER A 244 -11.36 -14.16 -2.41
C SER A 244 -10.35 -15.30 -2.48
N MET A 245 -10.59 -16.30 -3.35
CA MET A 245 -9.66 -17.42 -3.56
C MET A 245 -8.28 -16.93 -4.04
N LEU A 246 -8.25 -15.97 -4.96
CA LEU A 246 -7.00 -15.38 -5.45
C LEU A 246 -6.25 -14.64 -4.32
N TYR A 247 -6.96 -13.89 -3.49
CA TYR A 247 -6.35 -13.19 -2.36
C TYR A 247 -5.76 -14.17 -1.33
N ASP A 248 -6.52 -15.18 -0.96
CA ASP A 248 -6.08 -16.22 -0.01
C ASP A 248 -4.86 -17.01 -0.51
N ALA A 249 -4.75 -17.20 -1.82
CA ALA A 249 -3.64 -17.95 -2.42
C ALA A 249 -2.34 -17.14 -2.55
N VAL A 250 -2.34 -15.83 -2.30
CA VAL A 250 -1.13 -14.99 -2.47
C VAL A 250 0.09 -15.57 -1.75
N PRO A 251 0.04 -15.97 -0.47
CA PRO A 251 1.21 -16.53 0.18
C PRO A 251 1.70 -17.85 -0.42
N SER A 252 0.78 -18.74 -0.79
CA SER A 252 1.12 -20.05 -1.35
C SER A 252 1.75 -19.92 -2.74
N GLU A 253 1.25 -19.01 -3.56
CA GLU A 253 1.79 -18.75 -4.90
C GLU A 253 3.20 -18.14 -4.85
N LEU A 254 3.46 -17.21 -3.93
CA LEU A 254 4.80 -16.67 -3.71
C LEU A 254 5.77 -17.74 -3.18
N ASN A 255 5.30 -18.62 -2.29
CA ASN A 255 6.13 -19.72 -1.74
C ASN A 255 6.53 -20.75 -2.81
N LYS A 256 5.71 -20.94 -3.86
CA LYS A 256 6.06 -21.86 -4.98
C LYS A 256 7.25 -21.38 -5.81
N LYS A 257 7.70 -20.12 -5.66
CA LYS A 257 8.77 -19.52 -6.47
C LYS A 257 8.52 -19.64 -7.97
N ALA A 258 7.25 -19.60 -8.36
CA ALA A 258 6.87 -19.61 -9.77
C ALA A 258 7.22 -18.26 -10.43
N SER A 259 7.60 -18.30 -11.70
CA SER A 259 7.97 -17.09 -12.47
C SER A 259 6.82 -16.10 -12.68
N ARG A 260 5.60 -16.46 -12.29
CA ARG A 260 4.38 -15.64 -12.32
C ARG A 260 3.34 -16.21 -11.39
N TYR A 261 2.37 -15.39 -10.99
CA TYR A 261 1.17 -15.82 -10.29
C TYR A 261 0.31 -16.73 -11.21
N GLN A 262 -0.03 -17.92 -10.73
CA GLN A 262 -0.72 -18.94 -11.55
C GLN A 262 -2.23 -18.92 -11.25
N VAL A 263 -2.96 -17.96 -11.82
CA VAL A 263 -4.39 -17.77 -11.59
C VAL A 263 -5.20 -19.05 -11.83
N SER A 264 -4.96 -19.76 -12.95
CA SER A 264 -5.69 -20.97 -13.29
C SER A 264 -5.47 -22.13 -12.31
N SER A 265 -4.34 -22.18 -11.61
CA SER A 265 -4.10 -23.19 -10.57
C SER A 265 -4.89 -22.90 -9.30
N VAL A 266 -5.32 -21.67 -9.09
CA VAL A 266 -6.05 -21.23 -7.89
C VAL A 266 -7.56 -21.35 -8.10
N ILE A 267 -8.08 -20.81 -9.21
CA ILE A 267 -9.54 -20.73 -9.46
C ILE A 267 -10.07 -21.79 -10.42
N GLY A 268 -9.23 -22.76 -10.81
CA GLY A 268 -9.58 -23.83 -11.73
C GLY A 268 -9.43 -23.43 -13.20
N GLY A 269 -9.40 -24.46 -14.07
CA GLY A 269 -9.35 -24.27 -15.53
C GLY A 269 -10.69 -23.83 -16.10
N GLY A 270 -10.69 -23.37 -17.36
CA GLY A 270 -11.90 -22.99 -18.11
C GLY A 270 -12.37 -21.54 -17.89
N VAL A 271 -11.65 -20.74 -17.09
CA VAL A 271 -11.94 -19.31 -16.94
C VAL A 271 -11.36 -18.53 -18.11
N SER A 272 -12.16 -17.64 -18.71
CA SER A 272 -11.71 -16.83 -19.84
C SER A 272 -10.57 -15.88 -19.46
N LYS A 273 -9.69 -15.57 -20.43
CA LYS A 273 -8.61 -14.60 -20.22
C LYS A 273 -9.13 -13.23 -19.78
N ALA A 274 -10.24 -12.77 -20.37
CA ALA A 274 -10.88 -11.50 -20.01
C ALA A 274 -11.34 -11.48 -18.54
N THR A 275 -11.91 -12.58 -18.03
CA THR A 275 -12.29 -12.70 -16.61
C THR A 275 -11.07 -12.63 -15.70
N ILE A 276 -9.96 -13.29 -16.06
CA ILE A 276 -8.71 -13.25 -15.28
C ILE A 276 -8.16 -11.82 -15.21
N GLU A 277 -8.11 -11.14 -16.35
CA GLU A 277 -7.66 -9.74 -16.43
C GLU A 277 -8.54 -8.82 -15.60
N GLN A 278 -9.87 -9.00 -15.65
CA GLN A 278 -10.81 -8.25 -14.85
C GLN A 278 -10.60 -8.47 -13.35
N LEU A 279 -10.55 -9.73 -12.89
CA LEU A 279 -10.32 -10.05 -11.46
C LEU A 279 -9.00 -9.48 -10.95
N THR A 280 -7.94 -9.58 -11.75
CA THR A 280 -6.63 -9.03 -11.37
C THR A 280 -6.66 -7.50 -11.28
N ALA A 281 -7.34 -6.83 -12.20
CA ALA A 281 -7.52 -5.39 -12.17
C ALA A 281 -8.33 -4.95 -10.94
N GLU A 282 -9.42 -5.64 -10.64
CA GLU A 282 -10.25 -5.36 -9.46
C GLU A 282 -9.50 -5.60 -8.15
N MET A 283 -8.69 -6.66 -8.05
CA MET A 283 -7.81 -6.88 -6.89
C MET A 283 -6.80 -5.76 -6.71
N LYS A 284 -6.15 -5.32 -7.78
CA LYS A 284 -5.22 -4.19 -7.74
C LYS A 284 -5.93 -2.90 -7.32
N ASP A 285 -7.12 -2.64 -7.87
CA ASP A 285 -7.91 -1.45 -7.55
C ASP A 285 -8.45 -1.47 -6.11
N SER A 286 -8.57 -2.63 -5.48
CA SER A 286 -8.91 -2.71 -4.04
C SER A 286 -7.81 -2.15 -3.14
N MET A 287 -6.58 -2.02 -3.66
CA MET A 287 -5.37 -1.66 -2.91
C MET A 287 -5.06 -2.62 -1.73
N THR A 288 -5.63 -3.82 -1.75
CA THR A 288 -5.32 -4.89 -0.79
C THR A 288 -4.11 -5.72 -1.22
N VAL A 289 -3.72 -5.59 -2.49
CA VAL A 289 -2.55 -6.24 -3.08
C VAL A 289 -1.71 -5.27 -3.89
N ASN A 290 -0.43 -5.60 -4.02
CA ASN A 290 0.54 -4.95 -4.89
C ASN A 290 0.89 -5.90 -6.05
N VAL A 291 0.90 -5.40 -7.27
CA VAL A 291 1.17 -6.20 -8.47
C VAL A 291 2.51 -5.80 -9.07
N ALA A 292 3.43 -6.76 -9.16
CA ALA A 292 4.69 -6.60 -9.89
C ALA A 292 4.54 -7.21 -11.29
N TYR A 293 4.77 -6.41 -12.33
CA TYR A 293 4.70 -6.87 -13.71
C TYR A 293 6.07 -7.32 -14.22
N HIS A 294 6.08 -8.34 -15.06
CA HIS A 294 7.29 -8.72 -15.77
C HIS A 294 7.66 -7.63 -16.78
N ALA A 295 8.93 -7.20 -16.77
CA ALA A 295 9.46 -6.31 -17.78
C ALA A 295 9.94 -7.15 -18.98
N ASN A 296 9.38 -6.94 -20.19
CA ASN A 296 9.84 -7.66 -21.38
C ASN A 296 11.22 -7.19 -21.84
N ASP A 297 11.53 -5.92 -21.60
CA ASP A 297 12.88 -5.35 -21.79
C ASP A 297 13.31 -4.65 -20.48
N PRO A 298 14.40 -5.11 -19.83
CA PRO A 298 14.91 -4.51 -18.61
C PRO A 298 15.70 -3.22 -18.92
N GLY A 299 14.99 -2.18 -19.29
CA GLY A 299 15.51 -0.87 -19.63
C GLY A 299 14.69 0.25 -19.02
N VAL A 300 15.07 1.48 -19.31
CA VAL A 300 14.27 2.65 -18.92
C VAL A 300 12.93 2.61 -19.66
N GLY A 301 11.84 2.91 -18.94
CA GLY A 301 10.50 2.83 -19.53
C GLY A 301 9.86 1.45 -19.43
N MET A 302 10.18 0.67 -18.39
CA MET A 302 9.59 -0.67 -18.15
C MET A 302 8.06 -0.67 -18.19
N SER A 303 7.41 0.44 -17.86
CA SER A 303 5.96 0.59 -17.98
C SER A 303 5.43 0.45 -19.41
N LEU A 304 6.23 0.81 -20.41
CA LEU A 304 5.87 0.67 -21.84
C LEU A 304 5.98 -0.79 -22.32
N ASN A 305 6.91 -1.55 -21.72
CA ASN A 305 7.26 -2.91 -22.13
C ASN A 305 6.82 -3.97 -21.11
N ARG A 306 5.86 -3.63 -20.25
CA ARG A 306 5.35 -4.59 -19.25
C ARG A 306 4.51 -5.68 -19.92
N ASP A 307 4.66 -6.90 -19.44
CA ASP A 307 3.78 -8.00 -19.79
C ASP A 307 2.60 -8.05 -18.82
N ILE A 308 1.42 -7.69 -19.29
CA ILE A 308 0.19 -7.70 -18.47
C ILE A 308 -0.30 -9.11 -18.09
N ASN A 309 0.20 -10.15 -18.75
CA ASN A 309 -0.14 -11.55 -18.50
C ASN A 309 0.89 -12.28 -17.61
N ARG A 310 1.99 -11.60 -17.30
CA ARG A 310 3.04 -12.13 -16.43
C ARG A 310 3.25 -11.18 -15.28
N TYR A 311 2.74 -11.55 -14.12
CA TYR A 311 2.81 -10.73 -12.91
C TYR A 311 2.95 -11.59 -11.67
N LYS A 312 3.45 -11.01 -10.61
CA LYS A 312 3.42 -11.52 -9.24
C LYS A 312 2.48 -10.65 -8.41
N ILE A 313 1.82 -11.26 -7.43
CA ILE A 313 0.94 -10.55 -6.50
C ILE A 313 1.52 -10.66 -5.10
N TYR A 314 1.61 -9.52 -4.42
CA TYR A 314 2.02 -9.37 -3.04
C TYR A 314 0.85 -8.79 -2.23
N ALA A 315 0.69 -9.15 -0.97
CA ALA A 315 -0.27 -8.47 -0.11
C ALA A 315 0.20 -7.02 0.17
N ALA A 316 -0.74 -6.09 0.22
CA ALA A 316 -0.42 -4.69 0.49
C ALA A 316 0.05 -4.44 1.92
N ASP A 317 -0.23 -5.38 2.84
CA ASP A 317 0.23 -5.35 4.23
C ASP A 317 0.87 -6.69 4.63
N THR A 318 2.11 -6.64 5.11
CA THR A 318 2.86 -7.85 5.45
C THR A 318 2.33 -8.52 6.74
N GLY A 319 1.74 -7.76 7.66
CA GLY A 319 1.08 -8.35 8.83
C GLY A 319 -0.11 -9.20 8.43
N LEU A 320 -0.97 -8.71 7.52
CA LEU A 320 -2.06 -9.48 6.94
C LEU A 320 -1.55 -10.67 6.13
N PHE A 321 -0.47 -10.48 5.37
CA PHE A 321 0.17 -11.56 4.60
C PHE A 321 0.62 -12.72 5.50
N VAL A 322 1.24 -12.43 6.63
CA VAL A 322 1.67 -13.45 7.59
C VAL A 322 0.47 -14.19 8.18
N THR A 323 -0.61 -13.48 8.54
CA THR A 323 -1.84 -14.10 9.03
C THR A 323 -2.49 -14.98 7.95
N LEU A 324 -2.55 -14.54 6.69
CA LEU A 324 -3.04 -15.35 5.57
C LEU A 324 -2.22 -16.62 5.36
N ALA A 325 -0.88 -16.53 5.44
CA ALA A 325 0.01 -17.67 5.24
C ALA A 325 -0.20 -18.80 6.28
N PHE A 326 -0.77 -18.48 7.44
CA PHE A 326 -0.98 -19.40 8.56
C PHE A 326 -2.39 -19.32 9.15
N LYS A 327 -3.36 -19.00 8.30
CA LYS A 327 -4.77 -18.80 8.62
C LYS A 327 -5.42 -20.01 9.33
N ASP A 328 -4.95 -21.21 9.03
CA ASP A 328 -5.40 -22.49 9.58
C ASP A 328 -4.88 -22.79 10.99
N LYS A 329 -4.04 -21.95 11.56
CA LYS A 329 -3.42 -22.15 12.89
C LYS A 329 -3.71 -20.99 13.83
N ASP A 330 -3.87 -21.34 15.11
CA ASP A 330 -3.92 -20.35 16.16
C ASP A 330 -2.55 -19.68 16.37
N PHE A 331 -2.56 -18.43 16.83
CA PHE A 331 -1.32 -17.69 17.09
C PHE A 331 -0.38 -18.43 18.06
N MET A 332 -0.91 -19.01 19.13
CA MET A 332 -0.12 -19.71 20.16
C MET A 332 0.65 -20.93 19.62
N GLU A 333 0.12 -21.57 18.60
CA GLU A 333 0.75 -22.72 17.92
C GLU A 333 1.60 -22.30 16.70
N ASN A 334 1.56 -21.00 16.35
CA ASN A 334 2.20 -20.53 15.14
C ASN A 334 3.73 -20.40 15.32
N VAL A 335 4.42 -21.46 14.99
CA VAL A 335 5.90 -21.56 15.02
C VAL A 335 6.58 -20.44 14.21
N ILE A 336 5.88 -19.83 13.28
CA ILE A 336 6.43 -18.78 12.41
C ILE A 336 6.56 -17.45 13.10
N TYR A 337 5.58 -17.05 13.92
CA TYR A 337 5.75 -15.84 14.74
C TYR A 337 7.00 -15.95 15.61
N GLN A 338 7.24 -17.13 16.20
CA GLN A 338 8.43 -17.40 16.98
C GLN A 338 9.71 -17.42 16.13
N LYS A 339 9.67 -18.02 14.93
CA LYS A 339 10.81 -18.04 14.00
C LYS A 339 11.12 -16.66 13.45
N LEU A 340 10.11 -15.87 13.09
CA LEU A 340 10.27 -14.49 12.64
C LEU A 340 10.90 -13.60 13.72
N LEU A 341 10.51 -13.75 14.98
CA LEU A 341 11.07 -12.98 16.09
C LEU A 341 12.48 -13.45 16.49
N SER A 342 12.77 -14.76 16.42
CA SER A 342 13.93 -15.39 17.06
C SER A 342 15.20 -15.46 16.24
N ASP A 343 15.30 -14.81 15.09
CA ASP A 343 16.48 -14.89 14.19
C ASP A 343 16.75 -16.26 13.55
N LYS A 344 15.85 -17.22 13.76
CA LYS A 344 15.96 -18.61 13.27
C LYS A 344 15.10 -18.83 12.02
N LEU A 345 15.16 -17.89 11.07
CA LEU A 345 14.42 -18.00 9.83
C LEU A 345 15.05 -19.05 8.92
N ASP A 346 14.28 -20.10 8.60
CA ASP A 346 14.64 -21.04 7.55
C ASP A 346 14.58 -20.36 6.17
N ALA A 347 15.34 -20.84 5.20
CA ALA A 347 15.32 -20.35 3.82
C ALA A 347 13.93 -20.37 3.18
N ASN A 348 13.00 -21.13 3.75
CA ASN A 348 11.63 -21.27 3.27
C ASN A 348 10.72 -20.04 3.52
N LEU A 349 11.18 -19.02 4.23
CA LEU A 349 10.39 -17.79 4.52
C LEU A 349 10.83 -16.57 3.70
N GLY A 350 11.64 -16.77 2.66
CA GLY A 350 12.08 -15.69 1.74
C GLY A 350 10.92 -14.88 1.18
N PHE A 351 9.78 -15.54 0.90
CA PHE A 351 8.57 -14.91 0.37
C PHE A 351 7.96 -13.83 1.30
N VAL A 352 8.16 -13.93 2.63
CA VAL A 352 7.70 -12.89 3.57
C VAL A 352 8.56 -11.64 3.43
N TYR A 353 9.88 -11.81 3.25
CA TYR A 353 10.77 -10.67 2.98
C TYR A 353 10.50 -10.04 1.62
N GLU A 354 10.24 -10.84 0.58
CA GLU A 354 9.84 -10.29 -0.72
C GLU A 354 8.56 -9.45 -0.58
N ASN A 355 7.57 -9.93 0.20
CA ASN A 355 6.32 -9.20 0.42
C ASN A 355 6.54 -7.85 1.11
N VAL A 356 7.32 -7.81 2.20
CA VAL A 356 7.57 -6.53 2.90
C VAL A 356 8.39 -5.55 2.05
N ILE A 357 9.28 -6.05 1.20
CA ILE A 357 10.01 -5.18 0.25
C ILE A 357 9.05 -4.63 -0.81
N ALA A 358 8.16 -5.46 -1.39
CA ALA A 358 7.13 -5.00 -2.30
C ALA A 358 6.24 -3.91 -1.68
N GLN A 359 5.76 -4.14 -0.45
CA GLN A 359 4.99 -3.15 0.32
C GLN A 359 5.77 -1.85 0.52
N THR A 360 7.03 -1.93 0.94
CA THR A 360 7.90 -0.77 1.19
C THR A 360 8.13 0.04 -0.08
N LEU A 361 8.42 -0.60 -1.20
CA LEU A 361 8.63 0.08 -2.48
C LEU A 361 7.36 0.79 -2.95
N VAL A 362 6.18 0.16 -2.85
CA VAL A 362 4.91 0.78 -3.24
C VAL A 362 4.54 1.95 -2.32
N ALA A 363 4.72 1.83 -1.00
CA ALA A 363 4.49 2.92 -0.06
C ALA A 363 5.36 4.15 -0.37
N ASN A 364 6.56 3.94 -0.95
CA ASN A 364 7.45 4.99 -1.44
C ASN A 364 7.16 5.44 -2.89
N GLY A 365 6.00 5.06 -3.44
CA GLY A 365 5.55 5.48 -4.77
C GLY A 365 6.26 4.79 -5.94
N LYS A 366 6.94 3.65 -5.71
CA LYS A 366 7.59 2.90 -6.77
C LYS A 366 6.61 1.93 -7.45
N SER A 367 6.67 1.85 -8.77
CA SER A 367 6.03 0.76 -9.51
C SER A 367 6.88 -0.50 -9.43
N LEU A 368 6.24 -1.63 -9.23
CA LEU A 368 6.94 -2.92 -9.10
C LEU A 368 7.12 -3.57 -10.46
N PHE A 369 8.35 -3.92 -10.77
CA PHE A 369 8.73 -4.74 -11.91
C PHE A 369 9.66 -5.84 -11.45
N TYR A 370 9.59 -7.01 -12.10
CA TYR A 370 10.55 -8.10 -11.97
C TYR A 370 11.00 -8.57 -13.35
N TYR A 371 12.03 -9.40 -13.42
CA TYR A 371 12.54 -9.90 -14.67
C TYR A 371 12.96 -11.36 -14.57
N THR A 372 12.65 -12.15 -15.60
CA THR A 372 13.13 -13.52 -15.73
C THR A 372 13.75 -13.75 -17.10
N PHE A 373 14.81 -14.54 -17.16
CA PHE A 373 15.49 -14.88 -18.41
C PHE A 373 16.09 -16.30 -18.35
N PRO A 374 16.26 -16.96 -19.51
CA PRO A 374 16.75 -18.35 -19.54
C PRO A 374 18.14 -18.51 -18.94
N THR A 375 18.36 -19.64 -18.26
CA THR A 375 19.71 -20.09 -17.90
C THR A 375 20.43 -20.65 -19.15
N GLU A 376 21.75 -20.71 -19.10
CA GLU A 376 22.55 -21.24 -20.22
C GLU A 376 22.23 -22.69 -20.58
N LYS A 377 21.75 -23.48 -19.62
CA LYS A 377 21.39 -24.90 -19.80
C LYS A 377 19.90 -25.19 -20.01
N GLY A 378 19.10 -24.21 -20.35
CA GLY A 378 17.85 -24.34 -21.11
C GLY A 378 16.54 -24.54 -20.34
N ASN A 379 16.48 -25.17 -19.17
CA ASN A 379 15.19 -25.55 -18.55
C ASN A 379 14.79 -24.73 -17.31
N HIS A 380 15.64 -23.85 -16.84
CA HIS A 380 15.38 -23.00 -15.68
C HIS A 380 15.48 -21.53 -16.07
N LEU A 381 14.85 -20.68 -15.25
CA LEU A 381 14.94 -19.24 -15.42
C LEU A 381 15.77 -18.64 -14.28
N TYR A 382 16.62 -17.69 -14.64
CA TYR A 382 17.12 -16.70 -13.70
C TYR A 382 16.00 -15.71 -13.38
N GLU A 383 15.96 -15.20 -12.18
CA GLU A 383 14.99 -14.20 -11.76
C GLU A 383 15.69 -13.07 -11.03
N ILE A 384 15.25 -11.83 -11.29
CA ILE A 384 15.54 -10.63 -10.53
C ILE A 384 14.25 -10.23 -9.83
N ASP A 385 14.26 -10.22 -8.49
CA ASP A 385 13.06 -10.04 -7.67
C ASP A 385 12.38 -8.69 -7.92
N PHE A 386 13.17 -7.60 -7.98
CA PHE A 386 12.66 -6.28 -8.34
C PHE A 386 13.63 -5.53 -9.25
N LEU A 387 13.05 -4.71 -10.15
CA LEU A 387 13.76 -3.74 -10.96
C LEU A 387 13.22 -2.33 -10.69
N LEU A 388 14.10 -1.40 -10.37
CA LEU A 388 13.73 0.00 -10.21
C LEU A 388 14.40 0.87 -11.30
N PRO A 389 13.70 1.89 -11.82
CA PRO A 389 14.34 2.88 -12.69
C PRO A 389 15.28 3.78 -11.89
N GLN A 390 16.45 4.10 -12.44
CA GLN A 390 17.43 5.03 -11.87
C GLN A 390 18.02 5.92 -12.97
N GLY A 391 17.45 7.09 -13.17
CA GLY A 391 17.80 7.96 -14.28
C GLY A 391 17.59 7.24 -15.62
N ASN A 392 18.65 7.07 -16.40
CA ASN A 392 18.65 6.33 -17.67
C ASN A 392 19.04 4.85 -17.54
N LYS A 393 19.13 4.32 -16.33
CA LYS A 393 19.53 2.95 -16.01
C LYS A 393 18.49 2.25 -15.15
N VAL A 394 18.66 0.95 -14.94
CA VAL A 394 17.86 0.13 -14.02
C VAL A 394 18.71 -0.37 -12.87
N CYS A 395 18.08 -0.48 -11.70
CA CYS A 395 18.66 -1.05 -10.51
C CYS A 395 18.02 -2.40 -10.24
N PRO A 396 18.73 -3.52 -10.47
CA PRO A 396 18.28 -4.82 -10.05
C PRO A 396 18.42 -4.97 -8.53
N ILE A 397 17.41 -5.59 -7.93
CA ILE A 397 17.32 -5.88 -6.50
C ILE A 397 17.05 -7.37 -6.33
N GLU A 398 17.88 -8.02 -5.54
CA GLU A 398 17.71 -9.40 -5.10
C GLU A 398 17.41 -9.42 -3.60
N VAL A 399 16.41 -10.19 -3.16
CA VAL A 399 16.02 -10.31 -1.74
C VAL A 399 16.48 -11.65 -1.18
N LYS A 400 17.26 -11.65 -0.11
CA LYS A 400 17.82 -12.86 0.50
C LYS A 400 17.53 -12.93 2.00
N SER A 401 16.77 -13.92 2.42
CA SER A 401 16.60 -14.26 3.85
C SER A 401 17.79 -15.03 4.39
N SER A 402 18.47 -15.83 3.53
CA SER A 402 19.66 -16.65 3.83
C SER A 402 20.51 -16.81 2.58
N ALA A 403 21.67 -17.48 2.71
CA ALA A 403 22.57 -17.80 1.59
C ALA A 403 22.89 -16.61 0.66
N TYR A 404 23.01 -15.41 1.20
CA TYR A 404 23.15 -14.14 0.50
C TYR A 404 24.39 -14.04 -0.41
N LYS A 405 25.43 -14.85 -0.19
CA LYS A 405 26.62 -14.91 -1.05
C LYS A 405 26.35 -15.54 -2.43
N ARG A 406 25.18 -16.18 -2.61
CA ARG A 406 24.77 -16.78 -3.90
C ARG A 406 23.70 -15.90 -4.55
N HIS A 407 24.12 -15.06 -5.48
CA HIS A 407 23.23 -14.19 -6.27
C HIS A 407 23.55 -14.30 -7.78
N VAL A 408 23.65 -15.54 -8.25
CA VAL A 408 24.01 -15.85 -9.65
C VAL A 408 23.11 -15.16 -10.65
N SER A 409 21.78 -15.07 -10.36
CA SER A 409 20.84 -14.36 -11.23
C SER A 409 21.23 -12.90 -11.41
N LEU A 410 21.58 -12.23 -10.31
CA LEU A 410 22.02 -10.83 -10.32
C LEU A 410 23.32 -10.65 -11.10
N ASP A 411 24.29 -11.53 -10.92
CA ASP A 411 25.59 -11.44 -11.57
C ASP A 411 25.47 -11.63 -13.09
N VAL A 412 24.75 -12.67 -13.52
CA VAL A 412 24.49 -12.93 -14.95
C VAL A 412 23.69 -11.78 -15.58
N PHE A 413 22.66 -11.28 -14.88
CA PHE A 413 21.90 -10.11 -15.35
C PHE A 413 22.80 -8.89 -15.54
N CYS A 414 23.61 -8.58 -14.54
CA CYS A 414 24.50 -7.42 -14.59
C CYS A 414 25.60 -7.52 -15.63
N SER A 415 26.06 -8.73 -15.94
CA SER A 415 26.99 -8.98 -17.03
C SER A 415 26.30 -8.77 -18.40
N LYS A 416 25.14 -9.42 -18.59
CA LYS A 416 24.37 -9.38 -19.85
C LYS A 416 23.87 -7.98 -20.21
N TYR A 417 23.46 -7.20 -19.23
CA TYR A 417 22.88 -5.84 -19.42
C TYR A 417 23.78 -4.74 -18.85
N SER A 418 25.10 -4.93 -18.87
CA SER A 418 26.08 -4.05 -18.20
C SER A 418 25.95 -2.58 -18.53
N SER A 419 25.62 -2.22 -19.78
CA SER A 419 25.40 -0.83 -20.22
C SER A 419 24.13 -0.20 -19.65
N ARG A 420 23.13 -1.00 -19.28
CA ARG A 420 21.81 -0.57 -18.78
C ARG A 420 21.71 -0.59 -17.26
N VAL A 421 22.62 -1.26 -16.57
CA VAL A 421 22.59 -1.42 -15.09
C VAL A 421 23.27 -0.24 -14.43
N GLY A 422 22.58 0.33 -13.45
CA GLY A 422 23.10 1.32 -12.50
C GLY A 422 23.59 0.66 -11.21
N SER A 423 23.04 1.10 -10.07
CA SER A 423 23.29 0.49 -8.77
C SER A 423 22.74 -0.94 -8.71
N ARG A 424 23.41 -1.81 -7.95
CA ARG A 424 23.06 -3.21 -7.76
C ARG A 424 22.85 -3.47 -6.29
N TYR A 425 21.72 -4.05 -5.92
CA TYR A 425 21.36 -4.23 -4.53
C TYR A 425 21.05 -5.68 -4.19
N VAL A 426 21.59 -6.14 -3.05
CA VAL A 426 21.15 -7.36 -2.35
C VAL A 426 20.56 -6.92 -1.03
N LEU A 427 19.26 -7.10 -0.85
CA LEU A 427 18.56 -6.86 0.42
C LEU A 427 18.60 -8.14 1.27
N TYR A 428 19.10 -8.04 2.50
CA TYR A 428 19.39 -9.21 3.31
C TYR A 428 19.31 -8.91 4.82
N THR A 429 19.68 -9.90 5.64
CA THR A 429 19.52 -9.80 7.10
C THR A 429 20.82 -9.46 7.86
N LYS A 430 21.90 -9.10 7.16
CA LYS A 430 23.15 -8.68 7.79
C LYS A 430 23.36 -7.17 7.62
N ASP A 431 24.43 -6.64 8.20
CA ASP A 431 24.76 -5.21 8.18
C ASP A 431 25.18 -4.74 6.78
N LEU A 432 25.06 -3.43 6.54
CA LEU A 432 25.44 -2.81 5.28
C LEU A 432 26.91 -3.06 4.96
N HIS A 433 27.19 -3.53 3.75
CA HIS A 433 28.53 -3.56 3.20
C HIS A 433 28.52 -3.47 1.69
N LYS A 434 29.66 -3.20 1.11
CA LYS A 434 29.87 -3.14 -0.33
C LYS A 434 30.89 -4.18 -0.77
N GLU A 435 30.55 -4.99 -1.78
CA GLU A 435 31.47 -5.95 -2.40
C GLU A 435 31.47 -5.70 -3.91
N GLY A 436 32.61 -5.27 -4.44
CA GLY A 436 32.70 -4.86 -5.84
C GLY A 436 31.71 -3.75 -6.19
N ASN A 437 30.82 -4.04 -7.13
CA ASN A 437 29.76 -3.14 -7.58
C ASN A 437 28.39 -3.42 -6.94
N VAL A 438 28.30 -4.36 -6.00
CA VAL A 438 27.07 -4.73 -5.31
C VAL A 438 27.03 -4.08 -3.93
N LEU A 439 25.93 -3.41 -3.62
CA LEU A 439 25.66 -2.88 -2.28
C LEU A 439 24.69 -3.81 -1.57
N TYR A 440 25.16 -4.39 -0.49
CA TYR A 440 24.37 -5.25 0.41
C TYR A 440 23.73 -4.35 1.46
N LEU A 441 22.42 -4.36 1.53
CA LEU A 441 21.63 -3.52 2.44
C LEU A 441 20.80 -4.38 3.37
N PRO A 442 20.77 -4.07 4.66
CA PRO A 442 19.75 -4.63 5.55
C PRO A 442 18.35 -4.38 5.00
N VAL A 443 17.45 -5.36 5.08
CA VAL A 443 16.08 -5.28 4.52
C VAL A 443 15.29 -4.05 5.00
N TYR A 444 15.53 -3.59 6.23
CA TYR A 444 14.89 -2.39 6.76
C TYR A 444 15.34 -1.08 6.07
N MET A 445 16.42 -1.11 5.29
CA MET A 445 16.91 0.03 4.49
C MET A 445 16.26 0.12 3.11
N ALA A 446 15.43 -0.85 2.69
CA ALA A 446 14.72 -0.80 1.41
C ALA A 446 13.87 0.46 1.24
N GLN A 447 13.43 1.09 2.33
CA GLN A 447 12.67 2.33 2.30
C GLN A 447 13.45 3.54 1.77
N PHE A 448 14.75 3.43 1.57
CA PHE A 448 15.60 4.51 1.04
C PHE A 448 15.96 4.35 -0.46
N LEU A 449 15.44 3.29 -1.11
CA LEU A 449 15.66 3.00 -2.54
C LEU A 449 14.76 3.79 -3.51
#